data_3df1e6c0bc372fbdfa429314fface27d
#
_entry.id   3df1e6c0bc372fbdfa429314fface27d
#
_cell.length_a   1.000
_cell.length_b   1.000
_cell.length_c   1.000
_cell.angle_alpha   90.00
_cell.angle_beta   90.00
_cell.angle_gamma   90.00
#
_symmetry.space_group_name_H-M   'P 1'
#
loop_
_entity.id
_entity.type
_entity.pdbx_description
1 polymer ?
#
loop_
_entity_poly.entity_id
_entity_poly.type
_entity_poly.pdbx_seq_one_letter_code
_entity_poly.pdbx_strand_id
1 'polypeptide(L)'
;MRKSDYDKLPFVAVTDALHPCLAGWDKIAAELQRAISRGRLEKPILVVDCYPGVDELAVLHELTSRLTPKLVIHAAEAYHSPEKIDTLVKPFLESDNLVFGRFSSLSLVNFFDAEPLWRFRRIIDELKEGLVLIVG
;
A
#
# COMPACT_ATOMS: atom_id res chain seq x y z
N MET A 1 16.00 34.39 -22.46
CA MET A 1 15.74 33.04 -21.92
C MET A 1 14.56 33.17 -20.98
N ARG A 2 13.42 32.50 -21.24
CA ARG A 2 12.29 32.50 -20.30
C ARG A 2 12.71 31.75 -19.04
N LYS A 3 12.53 32.33 -17.86
CA LYS A 3 12.75 31.67 -16.58
C LYS A 3 11.71 30.60 -16.46
N SER A 4 12.13 29.36 -16.15
CA SER A 4 11.17 28.26 -15.87
C SER A 4 10.38 28.61 -14.62
N ASP A 5 9.07 28.45 -14.67
CA ASP A 5 8.14 28.55 -13.54
C ASP A 5 8.01 27.21 -12.77
N TYR A 6 8.74 26.18 -13.22
CA TYR A 6 8.81 24.89 -12.58
C TYR A 6 9.76 24.89 -11.38
N ASP A 7 9.21 24.70 -10.19
CA ASP A 7 9.99 24.49 -8.97
C ASP A 7 10.20 22.99 -8.75
N LYS A 8 11.47 22.57 -8.67
CA LYS A 8 11.85 21.16 -8.43
C LYS A 8 11.66 20.73 -6.98
N LEU A 9 11.57 21.69 -6.06
CA LEU A 9 11.44 21.45 -4.62
C LEU A 9 10.38 22.40 -4.07
N PRO A 10 9.11 22.26 -4.49
CA PRO A 10 8.06 23.17 -4.09
C PRO A 10 7.84 23.08 -2.58
N PHE A 11 7.86 24.24 -1.91
CA PHE A 11 7.48 24.35 -0.52
C PHE A 11 6.02 24.80 -0.45
N VAL A 12 5.15 23.93 0.05
CA VAL A 12 3.74 24.25 0.27
C VAL A 12 3.49 24.36 1.77
N ALA A 13 3.21 25.55 2.24
CA ALA A 13 2.79 25.74 3.63
C ALA A 13 1.34 25.30 3.78
N VAL A 14 1.10 24.28 4.59
CA VAL A 14 -0.24 23.84 4.97
C VAL A 14 -0.61 24.59 6.26
N THR A 15 -1.38 25.67 6.09
CA THR A 15 -1.96 26.41 7.22
C THR A 15 -3.20 25.66 7.69
N ASP A 16 -3.46 25.70 9.01
CA ASP A 16 -4.64 25.08 9.62
C ASP A 16 -4.71 23.54 9.51
N ALA A 17 -3.56 22.89 9.42
CA ALA A 17 -3.50 21.43 9.51
C ALA A 17 -4.08 20.98 10.86
N LEU A 18 -5.27 20.38 10.82
CA LEU A 18 -5.96 19.85 12.01
C LEU A 18 -5.18 18.72 12.68
N HIS A 19 -4.30 18.05 11.91
CA HIS A 19 -3.46 16.97 12.40
C HIS A 19 -2.00 17.22 11.99
N PRO A 20 -1.07 17.31 12.94
CA PRO A 20 0.34 17.43 12.62
C PRO A 20 0.83 16.16 11.92
N CYS A 21 1.71 16.32 10.94
CA CYS A 21 2.40 15.21 10.32
C CYS A 21 3.29 14.53 11.38
N LEU A 22 3.20 13.21 11.48
CA LEU A 22 4.03 12.41 12.38
C LEU A 22 5.26 11.91 11.62
N ALA A 23 6.43 12.13 12.19
CA ALA A 23 7.68 11.60 11.66
C ALA A 23 8.33 10.65 12.68
N GLY A 24 8.83 9.52 12.15
CA GLY A 24 9.48 8.46 12.91
C GLY A 24 8.52 7.35 13.33
N TRP A 25 9.01 6.12 13.20
CA TRP A 25 8.23 4.90 13.37
C TRP A 25 7.57 4.77 14.73
N ASP A 26 8.24 5.21 15.81
CA ASP A 26 7.69 5.11 17.17
C ASP A 26 6.46 6.00 17.35
N LYS A 27 6.49 7.21 16.80
CA LYS A 27 5.34 8.12 16.85
C LYS A 27 4.19 7.65 16.00
N ILE A 28 4.49 7.16 14.79
CA ILE A 28 3.51 6.60 13.86
C ILE A 28 2.83 5.40 14.50
N ALA A 29 3.61 4.44 15.00
CA ALA A 29 3.06 3.24 15.64
C ALA A 29 2.24 3.56 16.88
N ALA A 30 2.68 4.52 17.72
CA ALA A 30 1.92 4.94 18.88
C ALA A 30 0.56 5.56 18.52
N GLU A 31 0.49 6.33 17.43
CA GLU A 31 -0.80 6.88 16.98
C GLU A 31 -1.71 5.83 16.37
N LEU A 32 -1.14 4.92 15.56
CA LEU A 32 -1.89 3.77 15.03
C LEU A 32 -2.44 2.91 16.17
N GLN A 33 -1.66 2.62 17.19
CA GLN A 33 -2.09 1.85 18.36
C GLN A 33 -3.22 2.54 19.13
N ARG A 34 -3.15 3.86 19.28
CA ARG A 34 -4.25 4.65 19.85
C ARG A 34 -5.52 4.59 19.00
N ALA A 35 -5.39 4.68 17.67
CA ALA A 35 -6.54 4.60 16.77
C ALA A 35 -7.19 3.19 16.83
N ILE A 36 -6.40 2.13 16.79
CA ILE A 36 -6.84 0.75 16.93
C ILE A 36 -7.59 0.55 18.25
N SER A 37 -7.02 1.03 19.35
CA SER A 37 -7.63 0.90 20.70
C SER A 37 -8.95 1.67 20.83
N ARG A 38 -9.07 2.84 20.18
CA ARG A 38 -10.33 3.61 20.15
C ARG A 38 -11.46 2.88 19.45
N GLY A 39 -11.13 2.07 18.44
CA GLY A 39 -12.13 1.33 17.66
C GLY A 39 -12.84 0.22 18.46
N ARG A 40 -12.27 -0.23 19.57
CA ARG A 40 -12.82 -1.28 20.45
C ARG A 40 -13.24 -2.55 19.69
N LEU A 41 -12.57 -2.85 18.60
CA LEU A 41 -12.84 -4.04 17.79
C LEU A 41 -12.01 -5.20 18.34
N GLU A 42 -12.61 -6.39 18.42
CA GLU A 42 -11.91 -7.63 18.79
C GLU A 42 -10.88 -8.01 17.71
N LYS A 43 -11.22 -7.74 16.45
CA LYS A 43 -10.40 -8.00 15.27
C LYS A 43 -10.26 -6.72 14.41
N PRO A 44 -9.40 -5.78 14.81
CA PRO A 44 -9.09 -4.62 13.98
C PRO A 44 -8.27 -5.03 12.77
N ILE A 45 -8.55 -4.41 11.63
CA ILE A 45 -7.78 -4.59 10.39
C ILE A 45 -7.13 -3.25 10.06
N LEU A 46 -5.80 -3.23 10.03
CA LEU A 46 -5.00 -2.10 9.59
C LEU A 46 -4.49 -2.40 8.18
N VAL A 47 -4.88 -1.56 7.24
CA VAL A 47 -4.38 -1.60 5.86
C VAL A 47 -3.42 -0.43 5.65
N VAL A 48 -2.25 -0.72 5.12
CA VAL A 48 -1.24 0.26 4.75
C VAL A 48 -1.04 0.16 3.25
N ASP A 49 -1.55 1.15 2.54
CA ASP A 49 -1.40 1.30 1.10
C ASP A 49 -0.08 2.02 0.81
N CYS A 50 0.84 1.34 0.16
CA CYS A 50 2.18 1.83 -0.11
C CYS A 50 2.23 2.50 -1.48
N TYR A 51 2.70 3.74 -1.49
CA TYR A 51 2.91 4.47 -2.73
C TYR A 51 4.06 3.85 -3.54
N PRO A 52 4.01 3.84 -4.89
CA PRO A 52 5.09 3.30 -5.72
C PRO A 52 6.47 3.86 -5.35
N GLY A 53 7.42 2.98 -5.06
CA GLY A 53 8.77 3.33 -4.63
C GLY A 53 8.99 3.33 -3.11
N VAL A 54 7.96 3.05 -2.33
CA VAL A 54 8.11 2.78 -0.88
C VAL A 54 8.75 1.39 -0.71
N ASP A 55 9.67 1.29 0.24
CA ASP A 55 10.20 0.00 0.69
C ASP A 55 9.15 -0.69 1.58
N GLU A 56 8.28 -1.49 0.96
CA GLU A 56 7.20 -2.19 1.65
C GLU A 56 7.71 -3.16 2.71
N LEU A 57 8.88 -3.78 2.48
CA LEU A 57 9.47 -4.71 3.45
C LEU A 57 9.94 -3.97 4.69
N ALA A 58 10.51 -2.77 4.53
CA ALA A 58 10.86 -1.93 5.67
C ALA A 58 9.60 -1.50 6.43
N VAL A 59 8.54 -1.07 5.75
CA VAL A 59 7.24 -0.72 6.37
C VAL A 59 6.68 -1.91 7.15
N LEU A 60 6.67 -3.08 6.53
CA LEU A 60 6.16 -4.31 7.14
C LEU A 60 6.95 -4.65 8.42
N HIS A 61 8.28 -4.62 8.35
CA HIS A 61 9.18 -4.90 9.48
C HIS A 61 8.94 -3.93 10.64
N GLU A 62 8.93 -2.63 10.35
CA GLU A 62 8.79 -1.58 11.34
C GLU A 62 7.42 -1.61 12.05
N LEU A 63 6.34 -1.86 11.30
CA LEU A 63 5.00 -1.95 11.87
C LEU A 63 4.78 -3.27 12.62
N THR A 64 5.27 -4.39 12.08
CA THR A 64 5.13 -5.70 12.74
C THR A 64 5.83 -5.72 14.09
N SER A 65 7.05 -5.18 14.17
CA SER A 65 7.82 -5.14 15.42
C SER A 65 7.17 -4.29 16.52
N ARG A 66 6.43 -3.24 16.15
CA ARG A 66 5.84 -2.29 17.10
C ARG A 66 4.38 -2.57 17.44
N LEU A 67 3.61 -3.05 16.47
CA LEU A 67 2.17 -3.29 16.65
C LEU A 67 1.86 -4.74 17.04
N THR A 68 2.82 -5.65 16.87
CA THR A 68 2.66 -7.09 17.18
C THR A 68 1.36 -7.70 16.66
N PRO A 69 1.08 -7.59 15.34
CA PRO A 69 -0.15 -8.10 14.77
C PRO A 69 -0.25 -9.62 14.89
N LYS A 70 -1.46 -10.14 15.03
CA LYS A 70 -1.75 -11.58 15.08
C LYS A 70 -1.64 -12.22 13.71
N LEU A 71 -1.97 -11.46 12.66
CA LEU A 71 -1.87 -11.88 11.27
C LEU A 71 -1.25 -10.75 10.45
N VAL A 72 -0.29 -11.10 9.62
CA VAL A 72 0.37 -10.20 8.68
C VAL A 72 0.13 -10.72 7.28
N ILE A 73 -0.29 -9.85 6.37
CA ILE A 73 -0.48 -10.13 4.95
C ILE A 73 0.30 -9.10 4.15
N HIS A 74 1.16 -9.57 3.26
CA HIS A 74 1.79 -8.74 2.25
C HIS A 74 0.99 -8.88 0.96
N ALA A 75 0.36 -7.81 0.49
CA ALA A 75 -0.56 -7.86 -0.64
C ALA A 75 0.12 -8.33 -1.94
N ALA A 76 1.42 -8.08 -2.06
CA ALA A 76 2.23 -8.54 -3.20
C ALA A 76 2.21 -10.07 -3.39
N GLU A 77 1.95 -10.85 -2.32
CA GLU A 77 1.84 -12.31 -2.41
C GLU A 77 0.61 -12.77 -3.21
N ALA A 78 -0.33 -11.86 -3.45
CA ALA A 78 -1.51 -12.13 -4.25
C ALA A 78 -1.39 -11.66 -5.71
N TYR A 79 -0.29 -11.04 -6.10
CA TYR A 79 -0.09 -10.70 -7.51
C TYR A 79 0.10 -11.96 -8.37
N HIS A 80 -0.29 -11.85 -9.62
CA HIS A 80 0.11 -12.83 -10.64
C HIS A 80 1.64 -12.87 -10.77
N SER A 81 2.16 -13.97 -11.36
CA SER A 81 3.59 -14.06 -11.65
C SER A 81 4.04 -12.90 -12.55
N PRO A 82 5.32 -12.48 -12.46
CA PRO A 82 5.87 -11.42 -13.30
C PRO A 82 5.62 -11.65 -14.78
N GLU A 83 5.76 -12.89 -15.26
CA GLU A 83 5.56 -13.26 -16.66
C GLU A 83 4.10 -13.05 -17.11
N LYS A 84 3.14 -13.33 -16.22
CA LYS A 84 1.74 -13.11 -16.50
C LYS A 84 1.41 -11.61 -16.51
N ILE A 85 1.98 -10.85 -15.58
CA ILE A 85 1.85 -9.40 -15.55
C ILE A 85 2.43 -8.78 -16.82
N ASP A 86 3.63 -9.19 -17.22
CA ASP A 86 4.26 -8.73 -18.47
C ASP A 86 3.38 -9.01 -19.67
N THR A 87 2.79 -10.20 -19.74
CA THR A 87 1.87 -10.57 -20.82
C THR A 87 0.61 -9.68 -20.83
N LEU A 88 0.08 -9.34 -19.66
CA LEU A 88 -1.09 -8.46 -19.52
C LEU A 88 -0.80 -7.03 -19.97
N VAL A 89 0.36 -6.49 -19.63
CA VAL A 89 0.69 -5.07 -19.89
C VAL A 89 1.32 -4.87 -21.27
N LYS A 90 1.94 -5.89 -21.84
CA LYS A 90 2.64 -5.86 -23.14
C LYS A 90 1.85 -5.17 -24.26
N PRO A 91 0.55 -5.44 -24.50
CA PRO A 91 -0.21 -4.80 -25.58
C PRO A 91 -0.34 -3.28 -25.43
N PHE A 92 -0.14 -2.77 -24.23
CA PHE A 92 -0.25 -1.33 -23.89
C PHE A 92 1.09 -0.62 -23.90
N LEU A 93 2.20 -1.36 -23.74
CA LEU A 93 3.56 -0.82 -23.74
C LEU A 93 4.20 -0.86 -25.13
N GLU A 94 3.89 -1.89 -25.93
CA GLU A 94 4.37 -2.03 -27.30
C GLU A 94 3.50 -1.17 -28.24
N SER A 95 3.87 0.10 -28.44
CA SER A 95 3.29 0.97 -29.46
C SER A 95 4.35 1.33 -30.50
N ASP A 96 3.91 1.64 -31.72
CA ASP A 96 4.78 2.18 -32.80
C ASP A 96 5.44 3.51 -32.39
N ASN A 97 4.96 4.10 -31.30
CA ASN A 97 5.51 5.32 -30.71
C ASN A 97 6.22 4.96 -29.39
N LEU A 98 7.54 5.02 -29.39
CA LEU A 98 8.40 4.73 -28.24
C LEU A 98 8.22 5.70 -27.06
N VAL A 99 7.53 6.82 -27.25
CA VAL A 99 7.38 7.87 -26.23
C VAL A 99 6.05 7.78 -25.51
N PHE A 100 5.02 7.29 -26.18
CA PHE A 100 3.66 7.25 -25.63
C PHE A 100 3.10 5.82 -25.68
N GLY A 101 2.78 5.25 -24.52
CA GLY A 101 2.00 4.02 -24.42
C GLY A 101 0.54 4.24 -24.80
N ARG A 102 -0.22 3.16 -24.87
CA ARG A 102 -1.68 3.19 -25.06
C ARG A 102 -2.36 3.21 -23.70
N PHE A 103 -3.52 3.88 -23.62
CA PHE A 103 -4.37 3.77 -22.44
C PHE A 103 -4.79 2.30 -22.24
N SER A 104 -4.57 1.82 -21.02
CA SER A 104 -4.94 0.47 -20.64
C SER A 104 -6.39 0.44 -20.14
N SER A 105 -7.14 -0.60 -20.53
CA SER A 105 -8.43 -0.94 -19.92
C SER A 105 -8.29 -1.84 -18.69
N LEU A 106 -7.05 -2.16 -18.29
CA LEU A 106 -6.79 -2.98 -17.10
C LEU A 106 -7.19 -2.22 -15.84
N SER A 107 -7.84 -2.94 -14.94
CA SER A 107 -8.10 -2.50 -13.58
C SER A 107 -7.15 -3.20 -12.61
N LEU A 108 -7.04 -2.69 -11.40
CA LEU A 108 -6.18 -3.27 -10.37
C LEU A 108 -6.43 -4.78 -10.16
N VAL A 109 -7.69 -5.20 -10.23
CA VAL A 109 -8.09 -6.61 -10.08
C VAL A 109 -7.42 -7.53 -11.10
N ASN A 110 -7.09 -7.04 -12.29
CA ASN A 110 -6.45 -7.85 -13.33
C ASN A 110 -5.01 -8.29 -12.98
N PHE A 111 -4.40 -7.65 -11.99
CA PHE A 111 -3.04 -7.95 -11.54
C PHE A 111 -2.97 -8.99 -10.43
N PHE A 112 -4.12 -9.32 -9.83
CA PHE A 112 -4.19 -10.26 -8.70
C PHE A 112 -4.63 -11.65 -9.12
N ASP A 113 -4.07 -12.65 -8.45
CA ASP A 113 -4.53 -14.02 -8.53
C ASP A 113 -5.68 -14.25 -7.53
N ALA A 114 -6.75 -14.87 -8.00
CA ALA A 114 -7.93 -15.11 -7.18
C ALA A 114 -7.67 -16.10 -6.03
N GLU A 115 -6.80 -17.11 -6.25
CA GLU A 115 -6.54 -18.14 -5.25
C GLU A 115 -5.90 -17.59 -3.97
N PRO A 116 -4.76 -16.83 -4.04
CA PRO A 116 -4.20 -16.18 -2.85
C PRO A 116 -5.19 -15.22 -2.17
N LEU A 117 -5.98 -14.45 -2.94
CA LEU A 117 -6.98 -13.55 -2.36
C LEU A 117 -8.04 -14.32 -1.56
N TRP A 118 -8.56 -15.44 -2.08
CA TRP A 118 -9.49 -16.30 -1.36
C TRP A 118 -8.87 -16.91 -0.10
N ARG A 119 -7.60 -17.30 -0.16
CA ARG A 119 -6.85 -17.80 0.99
C ARG A 119 -6.72 -16.72 2.07
N PHE A 120 -6.33 -15.49 1.68
CA PHE A 120 -6.23 -14.37 2.62
C PHE A 120 -7.57 -14.08 3.30
N ARG A 121 -8.64 -14.01 2.52
CA ARG A 121 -9.97 -13.81 3.08
C ARG A 121 -10.31 -14.88 4.10
N ARG A 122 -10.09 -16.14 3.77
CA ARG A 122 -10.39 -17.25 4.67
C ARG A 122 -9.61 -17.17 5.98
N ILE A 123 -8.30 -16.93 5.96
CA ILE A 123 -7.50 -16.83 7.18
C ILE A 123 -7.88 -15.62 8.04
N ILE A 124 -8.30 -14.51 7.41
CA ILE A 124 -8.84 -13.35 8.12
C ILE A 124 -10.17 -13.72 8.78
N ASP A 125 -11.05 -14.42 8.08
CA ASP A 125 -12.38 -14.81 8.60
C ASP A 125 -12.26 -15.81 9.75
N GLU A 126 -11.32 -16.75 9.67
CA GLU A 126 -11.03 -17.74 10.71
C GLU A 126 -10.41 -17.14 11.99
N LEU A 127 -9.74 -15.99 11.87
CA LEU A 127 -9.18 -15.29 13.02
C LEU A 127 -10.30 -14.70 13.88
N LYS A 128 -10.35 -15.05 15.16
CA LYS A 128 -11.38 -14.56 16.09
C LYS A 128 -11.06 -13.18 16.64
N GLU A 129 -9.82 -12.95 17.01
CA GLU A 129 -9.35 -11.75 17.70
C GLU A 129 -7.92 -11.37 17.31
N GLY A 130 -7.55 -10.12 17.55
CA GLY A 130 -6.22 -9.59 17.34
C GLY A 130 -6.09 -8.77 16.06
N LEU A 131 -5.02 -7.99 16.01
CA LEU A 131 -4.74 -7.09 14.89
C LEU A 131 -4.37 -7.89 13.63
N VAL A 132 -5.03 -7.56 12.53
CA VAL A 132 -4.60 -7.95 11.18
C VAL A 132 -3.90 -6.75 10.55
N LEU A 133 -2.67 -6.96 10.08
CA LEU A 133 -1.90 -5.97 9.32
C LEU A 133 -1.81 -6.42 7.87
N ILE A 134 -2.25 -5.56 6.94
CA ILE A 134 -2.13 -5.76 5.49
C ILE A 134 -1.27 -4.62 4.95
N VAL A 135 -0.21 -4.95 4.21
CA VAL A 135 0.71 -3.98 3.60
C VAL A 135 0.84 -4.26 2.11
N GLY A 136 0.78 -3.20 1.28
CA GLY A 136 0.95 -3.31 -0.18
C GLY A 136 0.53 -2.09 -0.93
#